data_cdc8e6dee8efd90ff4c8051bac7079af
#
_entry.id   cdc8e6dee8efd90ff4c8051bac7079af
#
_cell.length_a   1.000
_cell.length_b   1.000
_cell.length_c   1.000
_cell.angle_alpha   90.00
_cell.angle_beta   90.00
_cell.angle_gamma   90.00
#
_symmetry.space_group_name_H-M   'P 1'
#
loop_
_entity.id
_entity.type
_entity.pdbx_description
1 polymer ?
#
loop_
_entity_poly.entity_id
_entity_poly.type
_entity_poly.pdbx_seq_one_letter_code
_entity_poly.pdbx_strand_id
1 'polypeptide(L)'
;LDINMPELSGLELIQALANPPQIIIVSAYEEYALTGYELNVTDYLLKPVSAQRLQLAINKVRERISQTPKSKSITLKIDREKRKFSLDTIKYIEAYGNYVKVHQENHTILATTTLKQILEKLIGSFTQVHKSYIVNNSRVVAVTNEHVELDTGDKIKIGKSFKEHCKVLL
;
A
#
# COMPACT_ATOMS: atom_id res chain seq x y z
N LEU A 1 5.24 6.28 -19.11
CA LEU A 1 5.67 7.64 -19.39
C LEU A 1 6.39 7.68 -20.74
N ASP A 2 6.00 8.58 -21.65
CA ASP A 2 6.77 8.91 -22.84
C ASP A 2 7.83 9.98 -22.52
N ILE A 3 8.93 9.98 -23.27
CA ILE A 3 9.98 11.01 -23.12
C ILE A 3 9.60 12.27 -23.85
N ASN A 4 9.17 12.13 -25.13
CA ASN A 4 8.88 13.28 -25.97
C ASN A 4 7.45 13.77 -25.77
N MET A 5 7.27 14.66 -24.79
CA MET A 5 6.01 15.34 -24.54
C MET A 5 6.17 16.85 -24.77
N PRO A 6 5.10 17.56 -25.21
CA PRO A 6 5.15 19.03 -25.33
C PRO A 6 5.48 19.70 -23.99
N GLU A 7 6.21 20.82 -24.04
CA GLU A 7 6.56 21.72 -22.92
C GLU A 7 7.52 21.12 -21.88
N LEU A 8 7.33 19.88 -21.42
CA LEU A 8 8.17 19.22 -20.44
C LEU A 8 8.43 17.77 -20.88
N SER A 9 9.71 17.40 -20.98
CA SER A 9 10.07 16.01 -21.32
C SER A 9 9.78 15.05 -20.15
N GLY A 10 9.56 13.77 -20.47
CA GLY A 10 9.36 12.74 -19.44
C GLY A 10 10.55 12.65 -18.47
N LEU A 11 11.78 12.87 -18.93
CA LEU A 11 12.97 12.83 -18.08
C LEU A 11 13.02 14.01 -17.11
N GLU A 12 12.72 15.22 -17.57
CA GLU A 12 12.64 16.41 -16.72
C GLU A 12 11.52 16.28 -15.68
N LEU A 13 10.39 15.69 -16.07
CA LEU A 13 9.30 15.38 -15.13
C LEU A 13 9.77 14.47 -14.00
N ILE A 14 10.52 13.41 -14.31
CA ILE A 14 11.04 12.47 -13.29
C ILE A 14 11.97 13.22 -12.33
N GLN A 15 12.87 14.08 -12.84
CA GLN A 15 13.82 14.84 -12.04
C GLN A 15 13.13 15.88 -11.13
N ALA A 16 12.01 16.44 -11.57
CA ALA A 16 11.24 17.41 -10.79
C ALA A 16 10.48 16.78 -9.60
N LEU A 17 10.27 15.46 -9.60
CA LEU A 17 9.54 14.76 -8.55
C LEU A 17 10.44 14.43 -7.35
N ALA A 18 10.13 14.96 -6.17
CA ALA A 18 10.86 14.66 -4.94
C ALA A 18 10.72 13.17 -4.52
N ASN A 19 9.59 12.53 -4.82
CA ASN A 19 9.32 11.12 -4.55
C ASN A 19 8.61 10.51 -5.77
N PRO A 20 9.35 10.13 -6.83
CA PRO A 20 8.75 9.58 -8.03
C PRO A 20 8.09 8.22 -7.73
N PRO A 21 6.93 7.93 -8.34
CA PRO A 21 6.33 6.59 -8.31
C PRO A 21 7.21 5.59 -9.08
N GLN A 22 6.80 4.31 -9.12
CA GLN A 22 7.43 3.36 -10.05
C GLN A 22 7.10 3.75 -11.49
N ILE A 23 8.13 3.95 -12.31
CA ILE A 23 8.00 4.47 -13.68
C ILE A 23 8.52 3.45 -14.68
N ILE A 24 7.73 3.22 -15.74
CA ILE A 24 8.17 2.56 -16.97
C ILE A 24 8.24 3.64 -18.04
N ILE A 25 9.41 3.85 -18.64
CA ILE A 25 9.57 4.70 -19.82
C ILE A 25 9.21 3.90 -21.07
N VAL A 26 8.49 4.52 -22.02
CA VAL A 26 8.16 3.95 -23.33
C VAL A 26 8.53 4.97 -24.39
N SER A 27 9.58 4.72 -25.16
CA SER A 27 10.13 5.68 -26.13
C SER A 27 10.51 5.04 -27.46
N ALA A 28 10.58 5.84 -28.53
CA ALA A 28 11.10 5.43 -29.83
C ALA A 28 12.64 5.52 -29.90
N TYR A 29 13.29 6.10 -28.88
CA TYR A 29 14.72 6.44 -28.88
C TYR A 29 15.48 5.59 -27.87
N GLU A 30 16.54 4.92 -28.33
CA GLU A 30 17.35 4.02 -27.49
C GLU A 30 18.36 4.80 -26.64
N GLU A 31 18.80 5.96 -27.09
CA GLU A 31 19.81 6.80 -26.48
C GLU A 31 19.49 7.27 -25.05
N TYR A 32 18.20 7.36 -24.70
CA TYR A 32 17.76 7.75 -23.35
C TYR A 32 17.72 6.60 -22.35
N ALA A 33 18.06 5.37 -22.76
CA ALA A 33 18.00 4.21 -21.84
C ALA A 33 18.98 4.34 -20.67
N LEU A 34 20.19 4.89 -20.90
CA LEU A 34 21.18 5.15 -19.85
C LEU A 34 20.67 6.20 -18.85
N THR A 35 20.11 7.29 -19.34
CA THR A 35 19.51 8.34 -18.50
C THR A 35 18.34 7.78 -17.69
N GLY A 36 17.50 6.94 -18.26
CA GLY A 36 16.43 6.21 -17.53
C GLY A 36 16.99 5.35 -16.40
N TYR A 37 18.12 4.67 -16.63
CA TYR A 37 18.81 3.90 -15.61
C TYR A 37 19.33 4.78 -14.46
N GLU A 38 19.98 5.89 -14.77
CA GLU A 38 20.47 6.87 -13.77
C GLU A 38 19.35 7.45 -12.92
N LEU A 39 18.17 7.68 -13.53
CA LEU A 39 16.96 8.14 -12.85
C LEU A 39 16.21 7.02 -12.10
N ASN A 40 16.79 5.81 -12.05
CA ASN A 40 16.26 4.64 -11.33
C ASN A 40 14.82 4.27 -11.71
N VAL A 41 14.45 4.42 -13.00
CA VAL A 41 13.16 3.95 -13.49
C VAL A 41 13.05 2.42 -13.39
N THR A 42 11.84 1.88 -13.33
CA THR A 42 11.63 0.44 -13.17
C THR A 42 12.01 -0.33 -14.41
N ASP A 43 11.68 0.20 -15.58
CA ASP A 43 12.00 -0.42 -16.88
C ASP A 43 11.97 0.61 -18.00
N TYR A 44 12.63 0.27 -19.11
CA TYR A 44 12.67 1.05 -20.34
C TYR A 44 12.19 0.18 -21.50
N LEU A 45 11.21 0.66 -22.24
CA LEU A 45 10.60 -0.05 -23.37
C LEU A 45 10.80 0.75 -24.64
N LEU A 46 11.43 0.12 -25.64
CA LEU A 46 11.58 0.70 -26.97
C LEU A 46 10.33 0.39 -27.83
N LYS A 47 9.77 1.41 -28.49
CA LYS A 47 8.68 1.26 -29.45
C LYS A 47 9.19 0.62 -30.76
N PRO A 48 8.43 -0.34 -31.33
CA PRO A 48 7.11 -0.85 -30.94
C PRO A 48 7.18 -1.85 -29.78
N VAL A 49 6.29 -1.70 -28.78
CA VAL A 49 6.28 -2.53 -27.58
C VAL A 49 5.36 -3.73 -27.78
N SER A 50 5.89 -4.95 -27.63
CA SER A 50 5.07 -6.15 -27.62
C SER A 50 4.30 -6.31 -26.29
N ALA A 51 3.13 -6.96 -26.33
CA ALA A 51 2.34 -7.25 -25.14
C ALA A 51 3.16 -8.04 -24.09
N GLN A 52 3.95 -9.01 -24.54
CA GLN A 52 4.81 -9.81 -23.67
C GLN A 52 5.86 -8.95 -22.95
N ARG A 53 6.52 -8.03 -23.67
CA ARG A 53 7.54 -7.13 -23.08
C ARG A 53 6.92 -6.16 -22.08
N LEU A 54 5.73 -5.62 -22.37
CA LEU A 54 4.98 -4.78 -21.45
C LEU A 54 4.59 -5.53 -20.17
N GLN A 55 4.13 -6.78 -20.30
CA GLN A 55 3.77 -7.62 -19.16
C GLN A 55 4.96 -7.85 -18.22
N LEU A 56 6.15 -8.09 -18.76
CA LEU A 56 7.38 -8.23 -17.96
C LEU A 56 7.71 -6.95 -17.19
N ALA A 57 7.58 -5.79 -17.83
CA ALA A 57 7.80 -4.51 -17.17
C ALA A 57 6.80 -4.24 -16.03
N ILE A 58 5.53 -4.58 -16.23
CA ILE A 58 4.49 -4.48 -15.19
C ILE A 58 4.81 -5.42 -14.03
N ASN A 59 5.27 -6.63 -14.29
CA ASN A 59 5.66 -7.56 -13.23
C ASN A 59 6.82 -7.01 -12.38
N LYS A 60 7.84 -6.41 -13.02
CA LYS A 60 8.93 -5.71 -12.30
C LYS A 60 8.41 -4.59 -11.38
N VAL A 61 7.44 -3.79 -11.87
CA VAL A 61 6.80 -2.77 -11.03
C VAL A 61 6.11 -3.39 -9.83
N ARG A 62 5.34 -4.47 -10.03
CA ARG A 62 4.66 -5.18 -8.92
C ARG A 62 5.66 -5.71 -7.89
N GLU A 63 6.76 -6.30 -8.34
CA GLU A 63 7.84 -6.78 -7.46
C GLU A 63 8.47 -5.63 -6.67
N ARG A 64 8.84 -4.52 -7.32
CA ARG A 64 9.41 -3.35 -6.64
C ARG A 64 8.44 -2.75 -5.61
N ILE A 65 7.15 -2.65 -5.93
CA ILE A 65 6.13 -2.18 -4.99
C ILE A 65 6.00 -3.14 -3.79
N SER A 66 6.08 -4.45 -4.01
CA SER A 66 6.02 -5.44 -2.93
C SER A 66 7.29 -5.48 -2.08
N GLN A 67 8.44 -5.17 -2.66
CA GLN A 67 9.75 -5.13 -1.97
C GLN A 67 10.04 -3.77 -1.32
N THR A 68 9.35 -2.68 -1.72
CA THR A 68 9.48 -1.42 -1.00
C THR A 68 9.03 -1.69 0.45
N PRO A 69 9.88 -1.52 1.47
CA PRO A 69 9.45 -1.70 2.84
C PRO A 69 8.36 -0.67 3.10
N LYS A 70 7.10 -1.09 2.96
CA LYS A 70 5.97 -0.32 3.46
C LYS A 70 6.35 0.01 4.88
N SER A 71 6.38 1.29 5.23
CA SER A 71 6.81 1.74 6.55
C SER A 71 6.26 0.77 7.59
N LYS A 72 7.14 -0.08 8.13
CA LYS A 72 6.78 -1.07 9.17
C LYS A 72 6.22 -0.40 10.42
N SER A 73 5.94 0.88 10.34
CA SER A 73 5.48 1.69 11.45
C SER A 73 4.50 2.77 11.02
N ILE A 74 3.56 3.08 11.92
CA ILE A 74 2.61 4.18 11.80
C ILE A 74 2.79 5.15 12.96
N THR A 75 2.67 6.45 12.70
CA THR A 75 2.64 7.48 13.74
C THR A 75 1.20 7.88 14.02
N LEU A 76 0.75 7.71 15.26
CA LEU A 76 -0.58 8.05 15.72
C LEU A 76 -0.52 9.14 16.79
N LYS A 77 -1.57 9.96 16.87
CA LYS A 77 -1.73 10.95 17.94
C LYS A 77 -2.52 10.33 19.10
N ILE A 78 -1.88 10.30 20.29
CA ILE A 78 -2.44 9.76 21.54
C ILE A 78 -2.22 10.84 22.60
N ASP A 79 -3.27 11.26 23.29
CA ASP A 79 -3.18 12.23 24.40
C ASP A 79 -2.33 13.47 24.08
N ARG A 80 -2.51 14.05 22.87
CA ARG A 80 -1.76 15.21 22.33
C ARG A 80 -0.33 14.91 21.88
N GLU A 81 0.23 13.73 22.11
CA GLU A 81 1.55 13.31 21.68
C GLU A 81 1.50 12.48 20.38
N LYS A 82 2.56 12.56 19.58
CA LYS A 82 2.75 11.67 18.42
C LYS A 82 3.62 10.48 18.86
N ARG A 83 3.08 9.27 18.75
CA ARG A 83 3.80 8.02 19.03
C ARG A 83 3.90 7.15 17.81
N LYS A 84 5.04 6.50 17.62
CA LYS A 84 5.34 5.60 16.52
C LYS A 84 5.09 4.16 16.96
N PHE A 85 4.35 3.39 16.13
CA PHE A 85 4.00 1.99 16.38
C PHE A 85 4.46 1.12 15.23
N SER A 86 5.03 -0.06 15.51
CA SER A 86 5.29 -1.07 14.51
C SER A 86 3.97 -1.66 14.00
N LEU A 87 3.83 -1.79 12.69
CA LEU A 87 2.64 -2.39 12.08
C LEU A 87 2.50 -3.87 12.45
N ASP A 88 3.63 -4.57 12.65
CA ASP A 88 3.66 -6.00 12.97
C ASP A 88 3.03 -6.28 14.36
N THR A 89 3.02 -5.28 15.25
CA THR A 89 2.41 -5.41 16.59
C THR A 89 0.91 -5.18 16.60
N ILE A 90 0.35 -4.62 15.53
CA ILE A 90 -1.08 -4.29 15.42
C ILE A 90 -1.83 -5.51 14.86
N LYS A 91 -2.81 -6.02 15.62
CA LYS A 91 -3.71 -7.11 15.22
C LYS A 91 -4.82 -6.59 14.31
N TYR A 92 -5.60 -5.66 14.84
CA TYR A 92 -6.72 -5.02 14.15
C TYR A 92 -7.01 -3.65 14.75
N ILE A 93 -7.83 -2.87 14.07
CA ILE A 93 -8.23 -1.53 14.46
C ILE A 93 -9.76 -1.45 14.46
N GLU A 94 -10.31 -0.89 15.52
CA GLU A 94 -11.74 -0.74 15.75
C GLU A 94 -12.14 0.73 15.78
N ALA A 95 -13.22 1.11 15.09
CA ALA A 95 -13.81 2.43 15.20
C ALA A 95 -14.47 2.62 16.57
N TYR A 96 -14.20 3.75 17.23
CA TYR A 96 -14.75 4.08 18.53
C TYR A 96 -15.12 5.57 18.61
N GLY A 97 -16.30 5.93 18.13
CA GLY A 97 -16.73 7.33 18.02
C GLY A 97 -15.78 8.13 17.13
N ASN A 98 -15.21 9.22 17.66
CA ASN A 98 -14.23 10.07 16.96
C ASN A 98 -12.78 9.57 17.11
N TYR A 99 -12.59 8.37 17.66
CA TYR A 99 -11.31 7.73 17.90
C TYR A 99 -11.26 6.39 17.21
N VAL A 100 -10.09 5.78 17.23
CA VAL A 100 -9.91 4.36 16.91
C VAL A 100 -9.21 3.65 18.06
N LYS A 101 -9.63 2.43 18.34
CA LYS A 101 -8.90 1.51 19.20
C LYS A 101 -7.93 0.70 18.34
N VAL A 102 -6.65 0.79 18.64
CA VAL A 102 -5.59 -0.01 18.00
C VAL A 102 -5.28 -1.17 18.93
N HIS A 103 -5.70 -2.38 18.52
CA HIS A 103 -5.51 -3.60 19.29
C HIS A 103 -4.15 -4.22 18.96
N GLN A 104 -3.28 -4.31 19.95
CA GLN A 104 -1.99 -4.99 19.92
C GLN A 104 -2.05 -6.28 20.73
N GLU A 105 -0.97 -7.06 20.79
CA GLU A 105 -0.97 -8.34 21.50
C GLU A 105 -1.37 -8.22 22.97
N ASN A 106 -0.78 -7.26 23.69
CA ASN A 106 -0.91 -7.15 25.15
C ASN A 106 -1.70 -5.92 25.61
N HIS A 107 -2.04 -5.00 24.72
CA HIS A 107 -2.74 -3.76 25.09
C HIS A 107 -3.51 -3.15 23.93
N THR A 108 -4.45 -2.29 24.26
CA THR A 108 -5.25 -1.51 23.33
C THR A 108 -4.94 -0.03 23.50
N ILE A 109 -4.73 0.68 22.42
CA ILE A 109 -4.38 2.10 22.39
C ILE A 109 -5.55 2.85 21.76
N LEU A 110 -5.92 3.98 22.38
CA LEU A 110 -6.91 4.91 21.85
C LEU A 110 -6.20 6.04 21.10
N ALA A 111 -6.43 6.14 19.77
CA ALA A 111 -5.81 7.17 18.95
C ALA A 111 -6.85 8.15 18.41
N THR A 112 -6.49 9.44 18.40
CA THR A 112 -7.33 10.53 17.88
C THR A 112 -7.22 10.58 16.35
N THR A 113 -7.99 9.74 15.68
CA THR A 113 -8.08 9.65 14.22
C THR A 113 -9.35 8.90 13.83
N THR A 114 -9.75 8.99 12.57
CA THR A 114 -10.87 8.21 12.03
C THR A 114 -10.37 6.94 11.34
N LEU A 115 -11.27 5.96 11.19
CA LEU A 115 -10.96 4.70 10.51
C LEU A 115 -10.52 4.95 9.05
N LYS A 116 -11.12 5.92 8.37
CA LYS A 116 -10.76 6.32 7.01
C LYS A 116 -9.34 6.87 6.94
N GLN A 117 -9.01 7.84 7.81
CA GLN A 117 -7.68 8.46 7.84
C GLN A 117 -6.56 7.47 8.20
N ILE A 118 -6.84 6.52 9.08
CA ILE A 118 -5.84 5.52 9.44
C ILE A 118 -5.65 4.50 8.32
N LEU A 119 -6.71 4.10 7.62
CA LEU A 119 -6.64 3.18 6.48
C LEU A 119 -5.77 3.73 5.35
N GLU A 120 -5.87 5.02 5.05
CA GLU A 120 -5.03 5.69 4.05
C GLU A 120 -3.53 5.59 4.36
N LYS A 121 -3.16 5.53 5.65
CA LYS A 121 -1.76 5.37 6.10
C LYS A 121 -1.29 3.92 6.13
N LEU A 122 -2.22 2.96 6.13
CA LEU A 122 -1.98 1.52 6.28
C LEU A 122 -1.99 0.76 4.94
N ILE A 123 -1.98 1.46 3.80
CA ILE A 123 -2.15 0.90 2.47
C ILE A 123 -1.36 -0.40 2.27
N GLY A 124 -2.08 -1.45 1.87
CA GLY A 124 -1.58 -2.75 1.42
C GLY A 124 -1.15 -3.74 2.51
N SER A 125 -1.05 -3.34 3.78
CA SER A 125 -0.76 -4.25 4.89
C SER A 125 -1.99 -4.55 5.74
N PHE A 126 -3.06 -3.80 5.53
CA PHE A 126 -4.31 -3.88 6.28
C PHE A 126 -5.50 -3.82 5.35
N THR A 127 -6.56 -4.55 5.69
CA THR A 127 -7.81 -4.62 4.93
C THR A 127 -8.99 -4.23 5.80
N GLN A 128 -9.84 -3.34 5.28
CA GLN A 128 -11.10 -3.03 5.94
C GLN A 128 -12.11 -4.15 5.66
N VAL A 129 -12.55 -4.84 6.71
CA VAL A 129 -13.47 -5.99 6.65
C VAL A 129 -14.88 -5.64 7.14
N HIS A 130 -15.05 -4.48 7.79
CA HIS A 130 -16.33 -3.99 8.30
C HIS A 130 -16.31 -2.46 8.36
N LYS A 131 -17.49 -1.81 8.41
CA LYS A 131 -17.57 -0.35 8.61
C LYS A 131 -16.81 0.14 9.85
N SER A 132 -16.58 -0.74 10.83
CA SER A 132 -15.91 -0.43 12.09
C SER A 132 -14.60 -1.19 12.32
N TYR A 133 -14.17 -2.06 11.39
CA TYR A 133 -12.97 -2.89 11.61
C TYR A 133 -12.05 -2.92 10.41
N ILE A 134 -10.75 -2.79 10.71
CA ILE A 134 -9.63 -3.01 9.79
C ILE A 134 -8.75 -4.09 10.41
N VAL A 135 -8.33 -5.10 9.65
CA VAL A 135 -7.46 -6.19 10.11
C VAL A 135 -6.08 -6.10 9.48
N ASN A 136 -5.07 -6.58 10.19
CA ASN A 136 -3.73 -6.77 9.66
C ASN A 136 -3.71 -8.04 8.80
N ASN A 137 -3.38 -7.91 7.51
CA ASN A 137 -3.40 -9.02 6.56
C ASN A 137 -2.42 -10.13 6.95
N SER A 138 -1.27 -9.78 7.55
CA SER A 138 -0.25 -10.75 7.97
C SER A 138 -0.65 -11.61 9.17
N ARG A 139 -1.73 -11.22 9.88
CA ARG A 139 -2.23 -11.89 11.08
C ARG A 139 -3.48 -12.75 10.79
N VAL A 140 -3.97 -12.75 9.54
CA VAL A 140 -5.14 -13.51 9.13
C VAL A 140 -4.76 -14.96 8.92
N VAL A 141 -5.46 -15.88 9.58
CA VAL A 141 -5.27 -17.34 9.45
C VAL A 141 -6.45 -18.03 8.76
N ALA A 142 -7.65 -17.43 8.84
CA ALA A 142 -8.82 -17.96 8.15
C ALA A 142 -9.82 -16.85 7.80
N VAL A 143 -10.54 -17.03 6.70
CA VAL A 143 -11.66 -16.17 6.29
C VAL A 143 -12.88 -17.03 6.02
N THR A 144 -13.99 -16.71 6.67
CA THR A 144 -15.29 -17.33 6.46
C THR A 144 -16.26 -16.35 5.81
N ASN A 145 -17.49 -16.74 5.54
CA ASN A 145 -18.52 -15.85 5.03
C ASN A 145 -18.97 -14.77 6.04
N GLU A 146 -18.65 -14.93 7.33
CA GLU A 146 -19.15 -14.10 8.43
C GLU A 146 -18.04 -13.36 9.18
N HIS A 147 -16.84 -13.94 9.27
CA HIS A 147 -15.73 -13.37 10.02
C HIS A 147 -14.37 -13.71 9.45
N VAL A 148 -13.41 -12.88 9.77
CA VAL A 148 -11.96 -13.10 9.61
C VAL A 148 -11.42 -13.58 10.95
N GLU A 149 -10.63 -14.65 10.97
CA GLU A 149 -9.95 -15.17 12.15
C GLU A 149 -8.46 -14.79 12.11
N LEU A 150 -7.97 -14.25 13.22
CA LEU A 150 -6.57 -13.86 13.38
C LEU A 150 -5.79 -14.97 14.12
N ASP A 151 -4.48 -14.98 13.96
CA ASP A 151 -3.55 -15.91 14.63
C ASP A 151 -3.62 -15.88 16.17
N THR A 152 -4.19 -14.83 16.73
CA THR A 152 -4.47 -14.69 18.17
C THR A 152 -5.81 -15.27 18.61
N GLY A 153 -6.59 -15.85 17.68
CA GLY A 153 -7.93 -16.36 17.93
C GLY A 153 -9.05 -15.31 17.92
N ASP A 154 -8.72 -14.05 17.69
CA ASP A 154 -9.72 -12.97 17.55
C ASP A 154 -10.56 -13.21 16.28
N LYS A 155 -11.91 -13.16 16.40
CA LYS A 155 -12.86 -13.31 15.28
C LYS A 155 -13.50 -11.95 14.97
N ILE A 156 -13.16 -11.39 13.82
CA ILE A 156 -13.63 -10.07 13.40
C ILE A 156 -14.74 -10.22 12.37
N LYS A 157 -15.92 -9.68 12.67
CA LYS A 157 -17.10 -9.79 11.80
C LYS A 157 -16.88 -9.07 10.46
N ILE A 158 -17.28 -9.73 9.36
CA ILE A 158 -17.30 -9.16 8.02
C ILE A 158 -18.61 -8.42 7.77
N GLY A 159 -18.53 -7.17 7.33
CA GLY A 159 -19.68 -6.40 6.88
C GLY A 159 -20.15 -6.84 5.49
N LYS A 160 -21.46 -6.81 5.23
CA LYS A 160 -22.04 -7.26 3.94
C LYS A 160 -21.35 -6.59 2.73
N SER A 161 -21.06 -5.29 2.80
CA SER A 161 -20.43 -4.51 1.74
C SER A 161 -18.92 -4.74 1.61
N PHE A 162 -18.29 -5.50 2.52
CA PHE A 162 -16.84 -5.70 2.58
C PHE A 162 -16.41 -7.12 2.19
N LYS A 163 -17.34 -7.99 1.84
CA LYS A 163 -17.05 -9.41 1.46
C LYS A 163 -16.06 -9.51 0.29
N GLU A 164 -16.20 -8.64 -0.71
CA GLU A 164 -15.28 -8.61 -1.86
C GLU A 164 -13.86 -8.21 -1.44
N HIS A 165 -13.71 -7.29 -0.49
CA HIS A 165 -12.39 -6.87 0.03
C HIS A 165 -11.67 -8.01 0.76
N CYS A 166 -12.42 -8.94 1.35
CA CYS A 166 -11.84 -10.06 2.09
C CYS A 166 -11.27 -11.17 1.19
N LYS A 167 -11.59 -11.19 -0.12
CA LYS A 167 -11.05 -12.18 -1.07
C LYS A 167 -9.54 -12.10 -1.27
N VAL A 168 -8.92 -10.96 -0.94
CA VAL A 168 -7.47 -10.73 -1.07
C VAL A 168 -6.69 -11.12 0.19
N LEU A 169 -7.37 -11.64 1.23
CA LEU A 169 -6.75 -11.99 2.52
C LEU A 169 -6.19 -13.40 2.57
N LEU A 170 -6.53 -14.25 1.61
CA LEU A 170 -6.07 -15.65 1.49
C LEU A 170 -5.46 -15.91 0.13
#